data_50ddeecb0c5ddb7bc0799020d31f1316
#
_entry.id   50ddeecb0c5ddb7bc0799020d31f1316
#
_cell.length_a   1.000
_cell.length_b   1.000
_cell.length_c   1.000
_cell.angle_alpha   90.00
_cell.angle_beta   90.00
_cell.angle_gamma   90.00
#
_symmetry.space_group_name_H-M   'P 1'
#
loop_
_entity.id
_entity.type
_entity.pdbx_description
1 polymer ?
#
loop_
_entity_poly.entity_id
_entity_poly.type
_entity_poly.pdbx_seq_one_letter_code
_entity_poly.pdbx_strand_id
1 'polypeptide(L)'
;CEQIIKSDYEVASHGYRWIDYQNIDEQTEIEHTILCNNLINKIFGYYPSGWYTGRTSPNTRKIILENTNIIYDSDSYADDLPYWIEHSNKKHLIIPYTLDNNDMRFTTAQGFNTGDDFFNYLKNSFDTLYKETVDYNLPKMMSVGLHCSIIGRPSRFSSLVKFLDYVSGFK
;
A
#
# COMPACT_ATOMS: atom_id res chain seq x y z
N CYS A 1 -1.58 11.68 13.10
CA CYS A 1 -1.58 12.67 12.01
C CYS A 1 -0.41 13.67 12.13
N GLU A 2 -0.19 14.32 13.30
CA GLU A 2 0.88 15.34 13.47
C GLU A 2 2.27 14.87 13.06
N GLN A 3 2.67 13.65 13.41
CA GLN A 3 3.98 13.11 13.05
C GLN A 3 4.12 12.88 11.55
N ILE A 4 3.05 12.42 10.87
CA ILE A 4 3.03 12.22 9.42
C ILE A 4 3.21 13.57 8.72
N ILE A 5 2.48 14.61 9.17
CA ILE A 5 2.60 15.98 8.64
C ILE A 5 4.03 16.50 8.79
N LYS A 6 4.64 16.32 10.00
CA LYS A 6 6.00 16.77 10.29
C LYS A 6 7.08 16.05 9.48
N SER A 7 6.81 14.81 9.07
CA SER A 7 7.75 13.96 8.33
C SER A 7 7.63 14.09 6.83
N ASP A 8 6.66 14.88 6.33
CA ASP A 8 6.38 15.09 4.90
C ASP A 8 6.16 13.78 4.13
N TYR A 9 5.53 12.78 4.80
CA TYR A 9 5.19 11.52 4.16
C TYR A 9 3.91 11.66 3.36
N GLU A 10 3.87 11.01 2.20
CA GLU A 10 2.67 10.92 1.41
C GLU A 10 1.53 10.23 2.18
N VAL A 11 0.32 10.78 2.04
CA VAL A 11 -0.89 10.20 2.61
C VAL A 11 -1.77 9.69 1.48
N ALA A 12 -1.98 8.38 1.46
CA ALA A 12 -2.97 7.74 0.60
C ALA A 12 -4.26 7.44 1.37
N SER A 13 -5.37 7.36 0.66
CA SER A 13 -6.66 6.96 1.23
C SER A 13 -6.72 5.45 1.43
N HIS A 14 -7.16 5.00 2.61
CA HIS A 14 -7.46 3.60 2.89
C HIS A 14 -8.96 3.33 3.03
N GLY A 15 -9.78 4.18 2.41
CA GLY A 15 -11.24 4.16 2.52
C GLY A 15 -11.75 4.78 3.83
N TYR A 16 -13.06 5.08 3.85
CA TYR A 16 -13.72 5.69 5.01
C TYR A 16 -13.94 4.71 6.15
N ARG A 17 -14.27 3.46 5.79
CA ARG A 17 -14.48 2.37 6.74
C ARG A 17 -13.76 1.11 6.27
N TRP A 18 -13.27 0.34 7.22
CA TRP A 18 -12.64 -0.95 6.96
C TRP A 18 -13.70 -2.06 6.86
N ILE A 19 -14.52 -2.02 5.81
CA ILE A 19 -15.60 -2.96 5.50
C ILE A 19 -15.41 -3.52 4.09
N ASP A 20 -16.01 -4.66 3.81
CA ASP A 20 -16.05 -5.23 2.46
C ASP A 20 -17.14 -4.52 1.64
N TYR A 21 -16.73 -3.85 0.57
CA TYR A 21 -17.62 -3.10 -0.31
C TYR A 21 -18.34 -3.96 -1.35
N GLN A 22 -18.03 -5.24 -1.47
CA GLN A 22 -18.61 -6.13 -2.48
C GLN A 22 -20.14 -6.17 -2.47
N ASN A 23 -20.74 -6.00 -1.30
CA ASN A 23 -22.20 -6.04 -1.10
C ASN A 23 -22.78 -4.69 -0.65
N ILE A 24 -22.01 -3.62 -0.76
CA ILE A 24 -22.48 -2.26 -0.44
C ILE A 24 -23.04 -1.64 -1.72
N ASP A 25 -24.11 -0.88 -1.61
CA ASP A 25 -24.68 -0.16 -2.75
C ASP A 25 -23.72 0.93 -3.25
N GLU A 26 -23.75 1.19 -4.55
CA GLU A 26 -22.83 2.11 -5.22
C GLU A 26 -22.90 3.52 -4.63
N GLN A 27 -24.11 3.99 -4.28
CA GLN A 27 -24.30 5.33 -3.71
C GLN A 27 -23.60 5.49 -2.36
N THR A 28 -23.73 4.50 -1.48
CA THR A 28 -23.03 4.47 -0.18
C THR A 28 -21.52 4.42 -0.37
N GLU A 29 -21.02 3.68 -1.34
CA GLU A 29 -19.58 3.62 -1.64
C GLU A 29 -19.05 4.97 -2.16
N ILE A 30 -19.80 5.65 -3.03
CA ILE A 30 -19.50 7.02 -3.49
C ILE A 30 -19.40 7.98 -2.29
N GLU A 31 -20.41 7.97 -1.41
CA GLU A 31 -20.43 8.83 -0.21
C GLU A 31 -19.23 8.57 0.69
N HIS A 32 -18.90 7.30 0.96
CA HIS A 32 -17.73 6.94 1.75
C HIS A 32 -16.42 7.39 1.10
N THR A 33 -16.30 7.29 -0.21
CA THR A 33 -15.12 7.74 -0.96
C THR A 33 -14.94 9.26 -0.82
N ILE A 34 -16.01 10.03 -1.04
CA ILE A 34 -15.98 11.49 -0.92
C ILE A 34 -15.70 11.92 0.52
N LEU A 35 -16.34 11.29 1.51
CA LEU A 35 -16.12 11.59 2.93
C LEU A 35 -14.67 11.34 3.34
N CYS A 36 -14.08 10.22 2.92
CA CYS A 36 -12.68 9.92 3.21
C CYS A 36 -11.73 10.98 2.66
N ASN A 37 -11.89 11.34 1.38
CA ASN A 37 -11.05 12.35 0.74
C ASN A 37 -11.18 13.71 1.44
N ASN A 38 -12.40 14.13 1.78
CA ASN A 38 -12.63 15.39 2.48
C ASN A 38 -12.03 15.39 3.89
N LEU A 39 -12.09 14.26 4.60
CA LEU A 39 -11.46 14.13 5.92
C LEU A 39 -9.93 14.22 5.83
N ILE A 40 -9.32 13.56 4.85
CA ILE A 40 -7.87 13.66 4.63
C ILE A 40 -7.51 15.11 4.33
N ASN A 41 -8.21 15.77 3.41
CA ASN A 41 -7.97 17.18 3.10
C ASN A 41 -8.15 18.10 4.33
N LYS A 42 -9.16 17.86 5.15
CA LYS A 42 -9.36 18.62 6.40
C LYS A 42 -8.22 18.48 7.40
N ILE A 43 -7.61 17.30 7.48
CA ILE A 43 -6.56 16.98 8.46
C ILE A 43 -5.18 17.38 7.96
N PHE A 44 -4.88 17.14 6.69
CA PHE A 44 -3.54 17.30 6.10
C PHE A 44 -3.39 18.57 5.25
N GLY A 45 -4.51 19.22 4.86
CA GLY A 45 -4.50 20.42 4.03
C GLY A 45 -4.42 20.13 2.52
N TYR A 46 -4.43 18.86 2.11
CA TYR A 46 -4.43 18.43 0.70
C TYR A 46 -5.22 17.14 0.52
N TYR A 47 -5.69 16.91 -0.71
CA TYR A 47 -6.36 15.66 -1.08
C TYR A 47 -5.33 14.54 -1.31
N PRO A 48 -5.65 13.26 -0.98
CA PRO A 48 -4.74 12.15 -1.22
C PRO A 48 -4.53 11.92 -2.71
N SER A 49 -3.29 11.60 -3.09
CA SER A 49 -2.96 11.21 -4.47
C SER A 49 -3.18 9.72 -4.73
N GLY A 50 -3.14 8.91 -3.70
CA GLY A 50 -3.22 7.46 -3.75
C GLY A 50 -4.42 6.85 -3.05
N TRP A 51 -4.76 5.64 -3.45
CA TRP A 51 -5.84 4.84 -2.86
C TRP A 51 -5.43 3.38 -2.71
N TYR A 52 -5.81 2.78 -1.59
CA TYR A 52 -5.78 1.34 -1.37
C TYR A 52 -6.79 0.96 -0.28
N THR A 53 -7.68 0.02 -0.56
CA THR A 53 -8.58 -0.50 0.48
C THR A 53 -8.41 -1.98 0.75
N GLY A 54 -8.04 -2.76 -0.25
CA GLY A 54 -7.98 -4.22 -0.18
C GLY A 54 -9.36 -4.90 -0.02
N ARG A 55 -10.46 -4.13 -0.14
CA ARG A 55 -11.85 -4.57 0.10
C ARG A 55 -12.82 -3.94 -0.90
N THR A 56 -12.43 -4.02 -2.16
CA THR A 56 -13.09 -3.35 -3.27
C THR A 56 -14.41 -4.00 -3.65
N SER A 57 -15.32 -3.19 -4.23
CA SER A 57 -16.42 -3.64 -5.09
C SER A 57 -15.98 -3.67 -6.55
N PRO A 58 -16.80 -4.22 -7.47
CA PRO A 58 -16.57 -4.04 -8.91
C PRO A 58 -16.58 -2.58 -9.38
N ASN A 59 -17.15 -1.66 -8.59
CA ASN A 59 -17.30 -0.25 -8.91
C ASN A 59 -16.22 0.65 -8.30
N THR A 60 -15.47 0.19 -7.30
CA THR A 60 -14.53 1.00 -6.51
C THR A 60 -13.63 1.86 -7.39
N ARG A 61 -12.95 1.26 -8.38
CA ARG A 61 -12.03 2.01 -9.25
C ARG A 61 -12.74 3.06 -10.09
N LYS A 62 -13.90 2.74 -10.67
CA LYS A 62 -14.74 3.70 -11.40
C LYS A 62 -15.13 4.87 -10.48
N ILE A 63 -15.59 4.57 -9.27
CA ILE A 63 -16.01 5.59 -8.28
C ILE A 63 -14.84 6.52 -7.95
N ILE A 64 -13.65 5.99 -7.69
CA ILE A 64 -12.44 6.78 -7.42
C ILE A 64 -12.16 7.73 -8.60
N LEU A 65 -12.13 7.20 -9.82
CA LEU A 65 -11.77 7.95 -11.02
C LEU A 65 -12.77 9.04 -11.38
N GLU A 66 -14.03 8.83 -11.10
CA GLU A 66 -15.10 9.78 -11.42
C GLU A 66 -15.35 10.83 -10.32
N ASN A 67 -15.06 10.50 -9.04
CA ASN A 67 -15.45 11.34 -7.91
C ASN A 67 -14.25 11.95 -7.15
N THR A 68 -13.01 11.66 -7.57
CA THR A 68 -11.81 12.16 -6.88
C THR A 68 -10.73 12.62 -7.85
N ASN A 69 -9.66 13.20 -7.30
CA ASN A 69 -8.43 13.53 -8.02
C ASN A 69 -7.29 12.55 -7.74
N ILE A 70 -7.61 11.34 -7.28
CA ILE A 70 -6.64 10.29 -7.03
C ILE A 70 -5.98 9.88 -8.35
N ILE A 71 -4.66 9.82 -8.36
CA ILE A 71 -3.84 9.57 -9.56
C ILE A 71 -3.34 8.13 -9.66
N TYR A 72 -3.34 7.39 -8.52
CA TYR A 72 -3.01 5.97 -8.52
C TYR A 72 -3.84 5.17 -7.50
N ASP A 73 -4.04 3.89 -7.78
CA ASP A 73 -4.51 2.93 -6.78
C ASP A 73 -3.63 1.69 -6.71
N SER A 74 -3.63 1.05 -5.54
CA SER A 74 -2.93 -0.20 -5.27
C SER A 74 -3.87 -1.39 -5.09
N ASP A 75 -5.15 -1.25 -5.41
CA ASP A 75 -6.14 -2.33 -5.34
C ASP A 75 -6.05 -3.27 -6.57
N SER A 76 -4.86 -3.78 -6.83
CA SER A 76 -4.59 -4.75 -7.88
C SER A 76 -3.50 -5.73 -7.46
N TYR A 77 -3.71 -7.00 -7.79
CA TYR A 77 -2.76 -8.10 -7.62
C TYR A 77 -2.41 -8.75 -8.97
N ALA A 78 -2.64 -8.02 -10.07
CA ALA A 78 -2.57 -8.57 -11.42
C ALA A 78 -1.17 -8.53 -12.04
N ASP A 79 -0.25 -7.77 -11.46
CA ASP A 79 1.12 -7.60 -11.96
C ASP A 79 2.07 -7.32 -10.78
N ASP A 80 3.38 -7.41 -11.03
CA ASP A 80 4.44 -7.07 -10.09
C ASP A 80 5.03 -5.66 -10.31
N LEU A 81 4.69 -5.03 -11.44
CA LEU A 81 5.17 -3.68 -11.79
C LEU A 81 4.01 -2.72 -12.02
N PRO A 82 4.23 -1.41 -11.77
CA PRO A 82 3.22 -0.40 -12.07
C PRO A 82 2.87 -0.35 -13.55
N TYR A 83 1.59 -0.15 -13.85
CA TYR A 83 1.09 -0.02 -15.21
C TYR A 83 -0.01 1.03 -15.31
N TRP A 84 -0.18 1.56 -16.51
CA TRP A 84 -1.21 2.55 -16.79
C TRP A 84 -2.48 1.87 -17.32
N ILE A 85 -3.62 2.36 -16.84
CA ILE A 85 -4.93 2.12 -17.43
C ILE A 85 -5.51 3.42 -17.95
N GLU A 86 -6.51 3.32 -18.80
CA GLU A 86 -7.28 4.47 -19.28
C GLU A 86 -8.76 4.28 -18.92
N HIS A 87 -9.35 5.32 -18.35
CA HIS A 87 -10.79 5.37 -18.05
C HIS A 87 -11.32 6.75 -18.42
N SER A 88 -12.34 6.80 -19.32
CA SER A 88 -12.95 8.05 -19.76
C SER A 88 -11.93 9.12 -20.23
N ASN A 89 -10.94 8.71 -21.02
CA ASN A 89 -9.83 9.53 -21.52
C ASN A 89 -8.89 10.10 -20.42
N LYS A 90 -8.93 9.56 -19.22
CA LYS A 90 -7.98 9.87 -18.13
C LYS A 90 -7.03 8.69 -17.93
N LYS A 91 -5.73 8.98 -17.85
CA LYS A 91 -4.74 7.99 -17.45
C LYS A 91 -4.74 7.84 -15.94
N HIS A 92 -4.66 6.61 -15.47
CA HIS A 92 -4.59 6.27 -14.07
C HIS A 92 -3.51 5.22 -13.84
N LEU A 93 -2.69 5.42 -12.82
CA LEU A 93 -1.59 4.51 -12.50
C LEU A 93 -2.08 3.42 -11.56
N ILE A 94 -1.80 2.18 -11.91
CA ILE A 94 -1.94 1.04 -11.00
C ILE A 94 -0.56 0.73 -10.44
N ILE A 95 -0.44 0.72 -9.12
CA ILE A 95 0.75 0.25 -8.41
C ILE A 95 0.37 -1.05 -7.71
N PRO A 96 0.62 -2.22 -8.31
CA PRO A 96 0.18 -3.49 -7.76
C PRO A 96 0.68 -3.70 -6.34
N TYR A 97 -0.13 -4.38 -5.53
CA TYR A 97 0.17 -4.71 -4.15
C TYR A 97 0.35 -6.22 -3.98
N THR A 98 1.14 -6.62 -3.01
CA THR A 98 1.26 -8.02 -2.62
C THR A 98 1.14 -8.17 -1.11
N LEU A 99 0.51 -9.24 -0.66
CA LEU A 99 0.47 -9.64 0.75
C LEU A 99 1.71 -10.43 1.19
N ASP A 100 2.63 -10.71 0.27
CA ASP A 100 3.80 -11.54 0.53
C ASP A 100 4.73 -10.93 1.58
N ASN A 101 5.10 -9.66 1.43
CA ASN A 101 5.96 -8.93 2.35
C ASN A 101 5.16 -8.08 3.35
N ASN A 102 4.15 -8.68 3.98
CA ASN A 102 3.23 -7.98 4.88
C ASN A 102 3.41 -8.44 6.33
N ASP A 103 3.47 -7.51 7.27
CA ASP A 103 3.61 -7.79 8.70
C ASP A 103 2.37 -8.51 9.30
N MET A 104 1.21 -8.53 8.60
CA MET A 104 0.07 -9.35 8.99
C MET A 104 0.43 -10.83 9.14
N ARG A 105 1.47 -11.31 8.47
CA ARG A 105 1.97 -12.68 8.60
C ARG A 105 2.45 -13.03 10.02
N PHE A 106 2.70 -12.04 10.88
CA PHE A 106 2.87 -12.27 12.32
C PHE A 106 1.59 -12.76 13.03
N THR A 107 0.45 -12.59 12.40
CA THR A 107 -0.86 -12.96 12.98
C THR A 107 -1.47 -14.21 12.36
N THR A 108 -0.77 -14.86 11.43
CA THR A 108 -1.22 -16.07 10.74
C THR A 108 -0.45 -17.30 11.25
N ALA A 109 -1.09 -18.47 11.24
CA ALA A 109 -0.52 -19.72 11.76
C ALA A 109 0.76 -20.17 11.04
N GLN A 110 0.96 -19.77 9.77
CA GLN A 110 2.11 -20.12 8.94
C GLN A 110 2.93 -18.88 8.56
N GLY A 111 2.89 -17.88 9.41
CA GLY A 111 3.57 -16.61 9.16
C GLY A 111 4.91 -16.49 9.90
N PHE A 112 5.23 -15.25 10.28
CA PHE A 112 6.46 -14.97 11.01
C PHE A 112 6.29 -15.24 12.50
N ASN A 113 7.18 -16.04 13.09
CA ASN A 113 7.20 -16.30 14.53
C ASN A 113 8.08 -15.29 15.28
N THR A 114 9.16 -14.84 14.65
CA THR A 114 10.14 -13.92 15.23
C THR A 114 10.39 -12.71 14.33
N GLY A 115 10.98 -11.67 14.89
CA GLY A 115 11.44 -10.54 14.09
C GLY A 115 12.51 -10.93 13.06
N ASP A 116 13.37 -11.89 13.38
CA ASP A 116 14.39 -12.37 12.43
C ASP A 116 13.77 -13.12 11.24
N ASP A 117 12.67 -13.82 11.41
CA ASP A 117 11.93 -14.41 10.28
C ASP A 117 11.47 -13.33 9.30
N PHE A 118 10.89 -12.26 9.84
CA PHE A 118 10.46 -11.10 9.06
C PHE A 118 11.64 -10.44 8.34
N PHE A 119 12.72 -10.12 9.05
CA PHE A 119 13.91 -9.52 8.46
C PHE A 119 14.49 -10.39 7.35
N ASN A 120 14.71 -11.68 7.60
CA ASN A 120 15.30 -12.59 6.64
C ASN A 120 14.42 -12.77 5.40
N TYR A 121 13.11 -12.80 5.59
CA TYR A 121 12.16 -12.90 4.48
C TYR A 121 12.23 -11.66 3.58
N LEU A 122 12.15 -10.47 4.15
CA LEU A 122 12.26 -9.22 3.41
C LEU A 122 13.62 -9.06 2.72
N LYS A 123 14.70 -9.41 3.44
CA LYS A 123 16.05 -9.37 2.89
C LYS A 123 16.18 -10.28 1.68
N ASN A 124 15.74 -11.53 1.78
CA ASN A 124 15.84 -12.51 0.69
C ASN A 124 14.98 -12.07 -0.53
N SER A 125 13.80 -11.51 -0.29
CA SER A 125 12.96 -10.94 -1.35
C SER A 125 13.69 -9.79 -2.05
N PHE A 126 14.24 -8.85 -1.28
CA PHE A 126 14.99 -7.73 -1.81
C PHE A 126 16.23 -8.19 -2.61
N ASP A 127 17.04 -9.07 -2.05
CA ASP A 127 18.27 -9.57 -2.69
C ASP A 127 17.97 -10.26 -4.03
N THR A 128 16.89 -11.05 -4.08
CA THR A 128 16.47 -11.73 -5.30
C THR A 128 16.05 -10.72 -6.37
N LEU A 129 15.20 -9.78 -6.04
CA LEU A 129 14.73 -8.74 -6.98
C LEU A 129 15.88 -7.83 -7.43
N TYR A 130 16.76 -7.46 -6.50
CA TYR A 130 17.93 -6.64 -6.82
C TYR A 130 18.88 -7.38 -7.78
N LYS A 131 19.15 -8.66 -7.50
CA LYS A 131 19.96 -9.49 -8.40
C LYS A 131 19.34 -9.62 -9.78
N GLU A 132 18.03 -9.86 -9.86
CA GLU A 132 17.32 -9.94 -11.15
C GLU A 132 17.39 -8.61 -11.92
N THR A 133 17.30 -7.47 -11.22
CA THR A 133 17.49 -6.16 -11.86
C THR A 133 18.86 -6.03 -12.51
N VAL A 134 19.90 -6.47 -11.82
CA VAL A 134 21.29 -6.43 -12.33
C VAL A 134 21.50 -7.43 -13.47
N ASP A 135 21.07 -8.68 -13.28
CA ASP A 135 21.32 -9.77 -14.23
C ASP A 135 20.56 -9.58 -15.56
N TYR A 136 19.33 -9.05 -15.50
CA TYR A 136 18.45 -8.95 -16.67
C TYR A 136 18.24 -7.51 -17.15
N ASN A 137 18.77 -6.52 -16.45
CA ASN A 137 18.55 -5.10 -16.74
C ASN A 137 17.06 -4.73 -16.86
N LEU A 138 16.23 -5.26 -15.94
CA LEU A 138 14.80 -5.04 -15.87
C LEU A 138 14.43 -4.40 -14.55
N PRO A 139 13.53 -3.40 -14.54
CA PRO A 139 13.08 -2.79 -13.30
C PRO A 139 12.34 -3.83 -12.45
N LYS A 140 12.47 -3.71 -11.13
CA LYS A 140 11.74 -4.51 -10.14
C LYS A 140 11.12 -3.59 -9.11
N MET A 141 10.04 -4.04 -8.49
CA MET A 141 9.37 -3.35 -7.40
C MET A 141 9.14 -4.32 -6.25
N MET A 142 9.25 -3.81 -5.04
CA MET A 142 8.91 -4.53 -3.81
C MET A 142 8.02 -3.65 -2.95
N SER A 143 6.86 -4.15 -2.57
CA SER A 143 6.01 -3.48 -1.56
C SER A 143 6.11 -4.21 -0.23
N VAL A 144 6.17 -3.43 0.86
CA VAL A 144 6.18 -3.94 2.24
C VAL A 144 4.99 -3.36 2.97
N GLY A 145 4.03 -4.22 3.33
CA GLY A 145 2.84 -3.82 4.07
C GLY A 145 3.10 -3.79 5.57
N LEU A 146 2.80 -2.67 6.23
CA LEU A 146 3.05 -2.48 7.64
C LEU A 146 1.79 -1.95 8.36
N HIS A 147 1.53 -2.49 9.55
CA HIS A 147 0.47 -2.05 10.45
C HIS A 147 1.08 -1.59 11.77
N CYS A 148 0.84 -0.35 12.17
CA CYS A 148 1.41 0.23 13.40
C CYS A 148 1.20 -0.65 14.64
N SER A 149 0.04 -1.31 14.75
CA SER A 149 -0.29 -2.21 15.86
C SER A 149 0.45 -3.55 15.82
N ILE A 150 0.98 -3.95 14.67
CA ILE A 150 1.69 -5.21 14.47
C ILE A 150 3.19 -4.99 14.51
N ILE A 151 3.74 -4.23 13.55
CA ILE A 151 5.19 -4.01 13.47
C ILE A 151 5.72 -3.11 14.59
N GLY A 152 4.88 -2.25 15.19
CA GLY A 152 5.27 -1.34 16.27
C GLY A 152 5.58 -2.03 17.60
N ARG A 153 5.50 -3.36 17.70
CA ARG A 153 5.95 -4.10 18.89
C ARG A 153 7.48 -4.12 18.95
N PRO A 154 8.10 -3.91 20.13
CA PRO A 154 9.54 -3.71 20.23
C PRO A 154 10.41 -4.73 19.49
N SER A 155 10.12 -6.01 19.67
CA SER A 155 10.85 -7.11 19.02
C SER A 155 10.68 -7.14 17.49
N ARG A 156 9.52 -6.73 16.97
CA ARG A 156 9.24 -6.68 15.54
C ARG A 156 9.80 -5.40 14.91
N PHE A 157 9.66 -4.27 15.61
CA PHE A 157 10.15 -2.99 15.14
C PHE A 157 11.67 -2.96 14.93
N SER A 158 12.44 -3.61 15.84
CA SER A 158 13.89 -3.73 15.66
C SER A 158 14.28 -4.43 14.36
N SER A 159 13.49 -5.39 13.91
CA SER A 159 13.72 -6.10 12.64
C SER A 159 13.37 -5.26 11.41
N LEU A 160 12.36 -4.40 11.51
CA LEU A 160 12.09 -3.41 10.47
C LEU A 160 13.26 -2.41 10.34
N VAL A 161 13.76 -1.88 11.46
CA VAL A 161 14.94 -0.99 11.45
C VAL A 161 16.13 -1.67 10.80
N LYS A 162 16.43 -2.92 11.19
CA LYS A 162 17.50 -3.73 10.60
C LYS A 162 17.34 -3.90 9.08
N PHE A 163 16.11 -4.07 8.58
CA PHE A 163 15.84 -4.16 7.15
C PHE A 163 16.06 -2.82 6.44
N LEU A 164 15.56 -1.72 7.00
CA LEU A 164 15.76 -0.39 6.44
C LEU A 164 17.24 -0.01 6.38
N ASP A 165 18.01 -0.30 7.44
CA ASP A 165 19.45 -0.11 7.46
C ASP A 165 20.14 -0.96 6.37
N TYR A 166 19.71 -2.20 6.19
CA TYR A 166 20.24 -3.07 5.16
C TYR A 166 20.02 -2.50 3.76
N VAL A 167 18.79 -2.16 3.40
CA VAL A 167 18.49 -1.67 2.03
C VAL A 167 19.07 -0.28 1.76
N SER A 168 19.31 0.53 2.78
CA SER A 168 19.94 1.84 2.62
C SER A 168 21.38 1.77 2.10
N GLY A 169 22.02 0.61 2.20
CA GLY A 169 23.36 0.35 1.67
C GLY A 169 23.42 0.11 0.16
N PHE A 170 22.28 -0.04 -0.50
CA PHE A 170 22.18 -0.26 -1.94
C PHE A 170 21.89 1.06 -2.68
N LYS A 171 22.47 1.18 -3.89
CA LYS A 171 22.33 2.39 -4.74
C LYS A 171 21.65 2.06 -6.04
#